data_8e8466421a8483d70fc96c95bb92fdfe
#
_entry.id   8e8466421a8483d70fc96c95bb92fdfe
#
_cell.length_a   1.000
_cell.length_b   1.000
_cell.length_c   1.000
_cell.angle_alpha   90.00
_cell.angle_beta   90.00
_cell.angle_gamma   90.00
#
_symmetry.space_group_name_H-M   'P 1'
#
loop_
_entity.id
_entity.type
_entity.pdbx_description
1 polymer ?
#
loop_
_entity_poly.entity_id
_entity_poly.type
_entity_poly.pdbx_seq_one_letter_code
_entity_poly.pdbx_strand_id
1 'polypeptide(L)'
;TVWSAIAQVSGEVIYVHPGLKKGSILSADTEIVRISPADFELALTQAKANIRSAQAKLAEIKITEINTADLAEIEKRGLALREIERKRKEDLFKRGTVARSAFELEQRESLAQRKKVQDLENALRLLPTQRAVQHEQIAVYKAQLESAKLDLARTRIKLPFDARIGEVTVEAQQYAQSGSTLVTADSLDVAEVEAQIPISQFRAMVHASTAGMTPTGITATSLSKIIQNIGFDATVRLRAGNDIVEWPA
;
A
#
# COMPACT_ATOMS: atom_id res chain seq x y z
N THR A 1 16.28 6.30 -23.15
CA THR A 1 15.28 5.36 -22.54
C THR A 1 13.88 5.80 -22.97
N VAL A 2 13.08 4.88 -23.55
CA VAL A 2 11.68 5.11 -23.90
C VAL A 2 10.80 4.81 -22.70
N TRP A 3 9.94 5.73 -22.33
CA TRP A 3 8.95 5.56 -21.27
C TRP A 3 7.54 5.60 -21.87
N SER A 4 6.68 4.69 -21.40
CA SER A 4 5.28 4.64 -21.82
C SER A 4 4.37 4.98 -20.65
N ALA A 5 3.61 6.05 -20.79
CA ALA A 5 2.55 6.42 -19.87
C ALA A 5 1.37 5.47 -20.06
N ILE A 6 1.19 4.55 -19.12
CA ILE A 6 0.10 3.57 -19.14
C ILE A 6 -0.96 4.03 -18.15
N ALA A 7 -2.23 4.02 -18.56
CA ALA A 7 -3.36 4.25 -17.65
C ALA A 7 -3.40 3.14 -16.59
N GLN A 8 -3.22 3.50 -15.33
CA GLN A 8 -3.28 2.53 -14.22
C GLN A 8 -4.71 2.33 -13.70
N VAL A 9 -5.60 3.26 -14.00
CA VAL A 9 -7.02 3.22 -13.66
C VAL A 9 -7.86 3.54 -14.90
N SER A 10 -9.10 3.06 -14.94
CA SER A 10 -10.03 3.35 -16.04
C SER A 10 -10.90 4.54 -15.70
N GLY A 11 -11.24 5.34 -16.71
CA GLY A 11 -12.14 6.48 -16.57
C GLY A 11 -12.07 7.46 -17.74
N GLU A 12 -12.92 8.47 -17.71
CA GLU A 12 -12.92 9.52 -18.72
C GLU A 12 -11.72 10.46 -18.55
N VAL A 13 -11.05 10.79 -19.64
CA VAL A 13 -9.94 11.74 -19.66
C VAL A 13 -10.50 13.16 -19.65
N ILE A 14 -10.38 13.86 -18.55
CA ILE A 14 -10.91 15.22 -18.36
C ILE A 14 -9.89 16.32 -18.70
N TYR A 15 -8.61 15.97 -18.78
CA TYR A 15 -7.55 16.91 -19.08
C TYR A 15 -6.42 16.25 -19.86
N VAL A 16 -5.97 16.91 -20.90
CA VAL A 16 -4.75 16.61 -21.66
C VAL A 16 -3.95 17.90 -21.74
N HIS A 17 -2.67 17.82 -21.41
CA HIS A 17 -1.80 19.00 -21.39
C HIS A 17 -1.72 19.65 -22.78
N PRO A 18 -1.91 20.98 -22.94
CA PRO A 18 -1.93 21.64 -24.24
C PRO A 18 -0.64 21.50 -25.06
N GLY A 19 0.50 21.37 -24.36
CA GLY A 19 1.82 21.10 -24.96
C GLY A 19 2.08 19.63 -25.25
N LEU A 20 1.14 18.72 -25.00
CA LEU A 20 1.31 17.29 -25.25
C LEU A 20 1.15 17.00 -26.74
N LYS A 21 2.19 17.25 -27.51
CA LYS A 21 2.24 17.04 -28.97
C LYS A 21 3.50 16.28 -29.34
N LYS A 22 3.41 15.45 -30.37
CA LYS A 22 4.56 14.71 -30.87
C LYS A 22 5.76 15.65 -31.15
N GLY A 23 6.91 15.33 -30.59
CA GLY A 23 8.15 16.11 -30.72
C GLY A 23 8.32 17.25 -29.74
N SER A 24 7.31 17.61 -28.93
CA SER A 24 7.44 18.64 -27.90
C SER A 24 8.32 18.14 -26.73
N ILE A 25 8.96 19.06 -26.05
CA ILE A 25 9.76 18.79 -24.84
C ILE A 25 8.98 19.32 -23.64
N LEU A 26 8.80 18.46 -22.64
CA LEU A 26 8.12 18.80 -21.39
C LEU A 26 9.02 18.40 -20.22
N SER A 27 8.97 19.20 -19.15
CA SER A 27 9.76 18.96 -17.94
C SER A 27 9.19 17.85 -17.06
N ALA A 28 10.03 17.26 -16.24
CA ALA A 28 9.67 16.34 -15.18
C ALA A 28 8.51 16.89 -14.32
N ASP A 29 7.76 16.01 -13.68
CA ASP A 29 6.58 16.31 -12.86
C ASP A 29 5.43 17.07 -13.56
N THR A 30 5.55 17.37 -14.85
CA THR A 30 4.44 17.96 -15.63
C THR A 30 3.28 16.98 -15.71
N GLU A 31 2.08 17.41 -15.29
CA GLU A 31 0.85 16.62 -15.44
C GLU A 31 0.43 16.62 -16.91
N ILE A 32 0.51 15.46 -17.55
CA ILE A 32 0.25 15.31 -18.99
C ILE A 32 -1.18 14.90 -19.28
N VAL A 33 -1.76 14.03 -18.42
CA VAL A 33 -3.14 13.54 -18.58
C VAL A 33 -3.77 13.42 -17.19
N ARG A 34 -5.07 13.74 -17.11
CA ARG A 34 -5.89 13.53 -15.91
C ARG A 34 -7.15 12.76 -16.27
N ILE A 35 -7.33 11.64 -15.59
CA ILE A 35 -8.57 10.86 -15.60
C ILE A 35 -9.52 11.43 -14.56
N SER A 36 -10.83 11.37 -14.79
CA SER A 36 -11.85 11.87 -13.86
C SER A 36 -11.65 11.32 -12.44
N PRO A 37 -11.42 12.17 -11.43
CA PRO A 37 -11.20 11.71 -10.05
C PRO A 37 -12.49 11.46 -9.28
N ALA A 38 -13.67 11.80 -9.85
CA ALA A 38 -14.94 11.84 -9.09
C ALA A 38 -15.28 10.52 -8.39
N ASP A 39 -15.20 9.39 -9.10
CA ASP A 39 -15.51 8.08 -8.54
C ASP A 39 -14.48 7.66 -7.47
N PHE A 40 -13.22 8.01 -7.66
CA PHE A 40 -12.13 7.73 -6.74
C PHE A 40 -12.21 8.59 -5.47
N GLU A 41 -12.64 9.84 -5.56
CA GLU A 41 -12.91 10.72 -4.42
C GLU A 41 -14.11 10.22 -3.61
N LEU A 42 -15.14 9.70 -4.28
CA LEU A 42 -16.27 9.06 -3.62
C LEU A 42 -15.82 7.78 -2.88
N ALA A 43 -15.04 6.92 -3.52
CA ALA A 43 -14.47 5.72 -2.90
C ALA A 43 -13.59 6.06 -1.68
N LEU A 44 -12.77 7.10 -1.78
CA LEU A 44 -11.97 7.62 -0.67
C LEU A 44 -12.86 8.09 0.51
N THR A 45 -13.93 8.80 0.21
CA THR A 45 -14.88 9.29 1.22
C THR A 45 -15.61 8.15 1.90
N GLN A 46 -16.03 7.14 1.14
CA GLN A 46 -16.66 5.92 1.65
C GLN A 46 -15.70 5.15 2.57
N ALA A 47 -14.44 4.96 2.17
CA ALA A 47 -13.43 4.29 3.00
C ALA A 47 -13.19 5.02 4.33
N LYS A 48 -13.14 6.36 4.31
CA LYS A 48 -13.06 7.18 5.52
C LYS A 48 -14.30 7.02 6.42
N ALA A 49 -15.50 6.95 5.83
CA ALA A 49 -16.74 6.75 6.58
C ALA A 49 -16.76 5.37 7.27
N ASN A 50 -16.31 4.32 6.58
CA ASN A 50 -16.22 2.97 7.12
C ASN A 50 -15.29 2.91 8.35
N ILE A 51 -14.14 3.59 8.30
CA ILE A 51 -13.21 3.67 9.44
C ILE A 51 -13.91 4.37 10.62
N ARG A 52 -14.58 5.51 10.41
CA ARG A 52 -15.29 6.22 11.49
C ARG A 52 -16.38 5.36 12.12
N SER A 53 -17.15 4.65 11.30
CA SER A 53 -18.18 3.72 11.78
C SER A 53 -17.58 2.60 12.65
N ALA A 54 -16.50 1.98 12.20
CA ALA A 54 -15.80 0.94 12.95
C ALA A 54 -15.17 1.46 14.26
N GLN A 55 -14.64 2.69 14.26
CA GLN A 55 -14.13 3.35 15.46
C GLN A 55 -15.24 3.65 16.47
N ALA A 56 -16.42 4.07 16.00
CA ALA A 56 -17.58 4.29 16.87
C ALA A 56 -18.03 2.96 17.51
N LYS A 57 -18.03 1.86 16.76
CA LYS A 57 -18.34 0.54 17.31
C LYS A 57 -17.30 0.06 18.33
N LEU A 58 -16.02 0.36 18.11
CA LEU A 58 -14.97 0.09 19.10
C LEU A 58 -15.19 0.88 20.40
N ALA A 59 -15.58 2.15 20.29
CA ALA A 59 -15.91 2.99 21.44
C ALA A 59 -17.13 2.44 22.21
N GLU A 60 -18.17 1.98 21.52
CA GLU A 60 -19.33 1.33 22.13
C GLU A 60 -18.93 0.08 22.94
N ILE A 61 -18.07 -0.79 22.36
CA ILE A 61 -17.56 -1.98 23.06
C ILE A 61 -16.81 -1.58 24.32
N LYS A 62 -15.99 -0.52 24.27
CA LYS A 62 -15.24 -0.03 25.42
C LYS A 62 -16.16 0.49 26.54
N ILE A 63 -17.23 1.21 26.18
CA ILE A 63 -18.23 1.69 27.15
C ILE A 63 -18.96 0.49 27.77
N THR A 64 -19.34 -0.49 26.96
CA THR A 64 -19.97 -1.73 27.43
C THR A 64 -19.07 -2.49 28.40
N GLU A 65 -17.77 -2.55 28.13
CA GLU A 65 -16.76 -3.19 29.00
C GLU A 65 -16.73 -2.50 30.38
N ILE A 66 -16.67 -1.16 30.40
CA ILE A 66 -16.67 -0.37 31.65
C ILE A 66 -17.96 -0.61 32.43
N ASN A 67 -19.11 -0.44 31.80
CA ASN A 67 -20.40 -0.59 32.46
C ASN A 67 -20.62 -2.01 33.01
N THR A 68 -20.20 -3.03 32.26
CA THR A 68 -20.31 -4.43 32.69
C THR A 68 -19.36 -4.73 33.85
N ALA A 69 -18.15 -4.13 33.84
CA ALA A 69 -17.20 -4.26 34.94
C ALA A 69 -17.73 -3.63 36.24
N ASP A 70 -18.29 -2.43 36.15
CA ASP A 70 -18.89 -1.73 37.30
C ASP A 70 -20.07 -2.52 37.87
N LEU A 71 -20.94 -3.05 36.99
CA LEU A 71 -22.06 -3.89 37.43
C LEU A 71 -21.58 -5.18 38.07
N ALA A 72 -20.54 -5.83 37.49
CA ALA A 72 -19.96 -7.04 38.06
C ALA A 72 -19.37 -6.79 39.47
N GLU A 73 -18.77 -5.62 39.70
CA GLU A 73 -18.26 -5.25 41.03
C GLU A 73 -19.38 -5.07 42.04
N ILE A 74 -20.48 -4.41 41.65
CA ILE A 74 -21.66 -4.25 42.53
C ILE A 74 -22.24 -5.62 42.90
N GLU A 75 -22.44 -6.50 41.89
CA GLU A 75 -23.02 -7.82 42.13
C GLU A 75 -22.06 -8.72 42.95
N LYS A 76 -20.74 -8.57 42.82
CA LYS A 76 -19.75 -9.24 43.69
C LYS A 76 -19.86 -8.81 45.14
N ARG A 77 -20.04 -7.52 45.39
CA ARG A 77 -20.28 -7.00 46.79
C ARG A 77 -21.59 -7.59 47.33
N GLY A 78 -22.65 -7.63 46.51
CA GLY A 78 -23.90 -8.28 46.87
C GLY A 78 -23.72 -9.77 47.17
N LEU A 79 -22.93 -10.51 46.43
CA LEU A 79 -22.61 -11.91 46.69
C LEU A 79 -21.87 -12.07 48.02
N ALA A 80 -20.88 -11.24 48.29
CA ALA A 80 -20.14 -11.28 49.56
C ALA A 80 -21.07 -11.12 50.78
N LEU A 81 -22.02 -10.20 50.74
CA LEU A 81 -23.03 -10.03 51.77
C LEU A 81 -23.92 -11.28 51.92
N ARG A 82 -24.41 -11.82 50.81
CA ARG A 82 -25.21 -13.05 50.81
C ARG A 82 -24.45 -14.26 51.39
N GLU A 83 -23.16 -14.40 51.08
CA GLU A 83 -22.33 -15.47 51.64
C GLU A 83 -22.15 -15.33 53.16
N ILE A 84 -22.02 -14.12 53.69
CA ILE A 84 -21.96 -13.88 55.13
C ILE A 84 -23.30 -14.29 55.79
N GLU A 85 -24.44 -13.89 55.23
CA GLU A 85 -25.76 -14.23 55.74
C GLU A 85 -26.01 -15.77 55.65
N ARG A 86 -25.64 -16.40 54.55
CA ARG A 86 -25.73 -17.83 54.37
C ARG A 86 -24.93 -18.57 55.45
N LYS A 87 -23.69 -18.13 55.72
CA LYS A 87 -22.81 -18.71 56.71
C LYS A 87 -23.37 -18.54 58.13
N ARG A 88 -23.94 -17.36 58.45
CA ARG A 88 -24.61 -17.08 59.69
C ARG A 88 -25.83 -18.00 59.90
N LYS A 89 -26.69 -18.14 58.88
CA LYS A 89 -27.85 -19.06 58.93
C LYS A 89 -27.44 -20.53 59.05
N GLU A 90 -26.36 -20.95 58.42
CA GLU A 90 -25.80 -22.28 58.54
C GLU A 90 -25.38 -22.57 60.00
N ASP A 91 -24.70 -21.64 60.67
CA ASP A 91 -24.27 -21.78 62.06
C ASP A 91 -25.48 -21.80 63.02
N LEU A 92 -26.49 -21.00 62.80
CA LEU A 92 -27.75 -21.02 63.55
C LEU A 92 -28.52 -22.31 63.35
N PHE A 93 -28.54 -22.87 62.14
CA PHE A 93 -29.18 -24.16 61.86
C PHE A 93 -28.45 -25.30 62.59
N LYS A 94 -27.09 -25.31 62.53
CA LYS A 94 -26.28 -26.30 63.28
C LYS A 94 -26.54 -26.27 64.79
N ARG A 95 -26.93 -25.09 65.36
CA ARG A 95 -27.31 -24.91 66.75
C ARG A 95 -28.79 -25.21 67.03
N GLY A 96 -29.56 -25.60 66.01
CA GLY A 96 -30.98 -25.90 66.15
C GLY A 96 -31.89 -24.67 66.30
N THR A 97 -31.39 -23.44 66.08
CA THR A 97 -32.11 -22.19 66.32
C THR A 97 -32.93 -21.74 65.11
N VAL A 98 -32.70 -22.28 63.92
CA VAL A 98 -33.40 -21.91 62.68
C VAL A 98 -33.89 -23.17 61.95
N ALA A 99 -35.05 -23.05 61.31
CA ALA A 99 -35.62 -24.13 60.51
C ALA A 99 -34.75 -24.43 59.27
N ARG A 100 -34.69 -25.69 58.86
CA ARG A 100 -33.98 -26.14 57.65
C ARG A 100 -34.42 -25.38 56.39
N SER A 101 -35.70 -25.13 56.26
CA SER A 101 -36.24 -24.38 55.12
C SER A 101 -35.68 -22.95 55.02
N ALA A 102 -35.41 -22.30 56.17
CA ALA A 102 -34.83 -20.93 56.17
C ALA A 102 -33.34 -20.95 55.71
N PHE A 103 -32.59 -21.99 56.10
CA PHE A 103 -31.21 -22.17 55.60
C PHE A 103 -31.20 -22.52 54.10
N GLU A 104 -32.05 -23.43 53.62
CA GLU A 104 -32.16 -23.81 52.21
C GLU A 104 -32.59 -22.66 51.31
N LEU A 105 -33.45 -21.72 51.82
CA LEU A 105 -33.81 -20.51 51.14
C LEU A 105 -32.59 -19.62 50.88
N GLU A 106 -31.81 -19.35 51.95
CA GLU A 106 -30.61 -18.51 51.85
C GLU A 106 -29.55 -19.11 50.92
N GLN A 107 -29.43 -20.46 50.94
CA GLN A 107 -28.54 -21.19 50.05
C GLN A 107 -28.96 -20.98 48.57
N ARG A 108 -30.24 -21.05 48.27
CA ARG A 108 -30.76 -20.79 46.87
C ARG A 108 -30.53 -19.35 46.48
N GLU A 109 -30.77 -18.37 47.38
CA GLU A 109 -30.50 -16.96 47.10
C GLU A 109 -29.02 -16.68 46.83
N SER A 110 -28.12 -17.25 47.65
CA SER A 110 -26.67 -17.13 47.41
C SER A 110 -26.23 -17.73 46.11
N LEU A 111 -26.79 -18.90 45.71
CA LEU A 111 -26.51 -19.50 44.40
C LEU A 111 -27.04 -18.67 43.24
N ALA A 112 -28.24 -18.10 43.39
CA ALA A 112 -28.79 -17.18 42.35
C ALA A 112 -27.93 -15.94 42.17
N GLN A 113 -27.45 -15.36 43.27
CA GLN A 113 -26.53 -14.22 43.24
C GLN A 113 -25.17 -14.59 42.62
N ARG A 114 -24.61 -15.76 42.98
CA ARG A 114 -23.40 -16.26 42.36
C ARG A 114 -23.52 -16.46 40.85
N LYS A 115 -24.67 -16.95 40.38
CA LYS A 115 -24.95 -17.11 38.97
C LYS A 115 -24.91 -15.75 38.25
N LYS A 116 -25.52 -14.69 38.81
CA LYS A 116 -25.47 -13.34 38.22
C LYS A 116 -24.03 -12.84 38.07
N VAL A 117 -23.20 -13.00 39.09
CA VAL A 117 -21.77 -12.62 39.02
C VAL A 117 -21.06 -13.42 37.94
N GLN A 118 -21.29 -14.73 37.87
CA GLN A 118 -20.66 -15.58 36.85
C GLN A 118 -21.08 -15.20 35.42
N ASP A 119 -22.36 -14.85 35.20
CA ASP A 119 -22.88 -14.42 33.91
C ASP A 119 -22.18 -13.12 33.44
N LEU A 120 -21.99 -12.15 34.37
CA LEU A 120 -21.29 -10.90 34.09
C LEU A 120 -19.78 -11.13 33.83
N GLU A 121 -19.15 -12.01 34.60
CA GLU A 121 -17.74 -12.38 34.36
C GLU A 121 -17.54 -13.07 33.02
N ASN A 122 -18.49 -13.92 32.62
CA ASN A 122 -18.46 -14.54 31.29
C ASN A 122 -18.63 -13.49 30.19
N ALA A 123 -19.55 -12.53 30.35
CA ALA A 123 -19.71 -11.42 29.43
C ALA A 123 -18.43 -10.58 29.30
N LEU A 124 -17.79 -10.23 30.42
CA LEU A 124 -16.52 -9.51 30.45
C LEU A 124 -15.39 -10.24 29.73
N ARG A 125 -15.32 -11.58 29.83
CA ARG A 125 -14.29 -12.37 29.13
C ARG A 125 -14.45 -12.36 27.60
N LEU A 126 -15.65 -12.10 27.09
CA LEU A 126 -15.89 -12.03 25.63
C LEU A 126 -15.53 -10.65 25.04
N LEU A 127 -15.62 -9.57 25.84
CA LEU A 127 -15.40 -8.21 25.33
C LEU A 127 -13.99 -7.96 24.76
N PRO A 128 -12.89 -8.47 25.36
CA PRO A 128 -11.56 -8.32 24.75
C PRO A 128 -11.47 -8.95 23.36
N THR A 129 -12.11 -10.12 23.16
CA THR A 129 -12.15 -10.76 21.84
C THR A 129 -12.94 -9.95 20.83
N GLN A 130 -14.10 -9.42 21.24
CA GLN A 130 -14.90 -8.53 20.37
C GLN A 130 -14.12 -7.27 20.01
N ARG A 131 -13.38 -6.70 20.96
CA ARG A 131 -12.51 -5.55 20.73
C ARG A 131 -11.37 -5.88 19.73
N ALA A 132 -10.74 -7.05 19.89
CA ALA A 132 -9.71 -7.51 18.96
C ALA A 132 -10.24 -7.66 17.54
N VAL A 133 -11.40 -8.31 17.36
CA VAL A 133 -12.08 -8.42 16.05
C VAL A 133 -12.34 -7.03 15.45
N GLN A 134 -12.80 -6.08 16.27
CA GLN A 134 -13.08 -4.73 15.78
C GLN A 134 -11.80 -3.96 15.41
N HIS A 135 -10.68 -4.21 16.09
CA HIS A 135 -9.38 -3.67 15.71
C HIS A 135 -8.92 -4.19 14.34
N GLU A 136 -9.07 -5.49 14.09
CA GLU A 136 -8.76 -6.08 12.79
C GLU A 136 -9.67 -5.52 11.67
N GLN A 137 -10.95 -5.30 11.98
CA GLN A 137 -11.86 -4.67 11.01
C GLN A 137 -11.43 -3.24 10.66
N ILE A 138 -10.94 -2.46 11.63
CA ILE A 138 -10.37 -1.13 11.39
C ILE A 138 -9.11 -1.23 10.52
N ALA A 139 -8.27 -2.24 10.73
CA ALA A 139 -7.07 -2.46 9.92
C ALA A 139 -7.44 -2.74 8.45
N VAL A 140 -8.45 -3.58 8.21
CA VAL A 140 -8.97 -3.85 6.85
C VAL A 140 -9.47 -2.55 6.20
N TYR A 141 -10.27 -1.74 6.89
CA TYR A 141 -10.76 -0.46 6.33
C TYR A 141 -9.65 0.55 6.09
N LYS A 142 -8.58 0.55 6.90
CA LYS A 142 -7.39 1.37 6.65
C LYS A 142 -6.67 0.94 5.37
N ALA A 143 -6.52 -0.37 5.14
CA ALA A 143 -5.94 -0.89 3.91
C ALA A 143 -6.78 -0.48 2.67
N GLN A 144 -8.12 -0.54 2.78
CA GLN A 144 -9.02 -0.05 1.72
C GLN A 144 -8.88 1.46 1.48
N LEU A 145 -8.68 2.25 2.54
CA LEU A 145 -8.41 3.68 2.42
C LEU A 145 -7.11 3.95 1.66
N GLU A 146 -6.04 3.21 1.96
CA GLU A 146 -4.76 3.36 1.24
C GLU A 146 -4.89 2.96 -0.23
N SER A 147 -5.64 1.88 -0.54
CA SER A 147 -5.95 1.52 -1.92
C SER A 147 -6.68 2.65 -2.65
N ALA A 148 -7.73 3.21 -2.04
CA ALA A 148 -8.49 4.31 -2.65
C ALA A 148 -7.63 5.58 -2.86
N LYS A 149 -6.67 5.85 -1.98
CA LYS A 149 -5.70 6.96 -2.17
C LYS A 149 -4.76 6.70 -3.35
N LEU A 150 -4.26 5.48 -3.49
CA LEU A 150 -3.39 5.11 -4.60
C LEU A 150 -4.13 5.22 -5.93
N ASP A 151 -5.37 4.74 -5.99
CA ASP A 151 -6.17 4.80 -7.20
C ASP A 151 -6.50 6.27 -7.57
N LEU A 152 -6.80 7.12 -6.59
CA LEU A 152 -6.95 8.55 -6.81
C LEU A 152 -5.64 9.21 -7.30
N ALA A 153 -4.49 8.84 -6.75
CA ALA A 153 -3.20 9.35 -7.22
C ALA A 153 -2.91 8.92 -8.67
N ARG A 154 -3.31 7.71 -9.06
CA ARG A 154 -3.16 7.16 -10.40
C ARG A 154 -4.04 7.84 -11.46
N THR A 155 -5.01 8.65 -11.05
CA THR A 155 -5.80 9.47 -12.00
C THR A 155 -4.97 10.58 -12.63
N ARG A 156 -3.87 10.99 -12.00
CA ARG A 156 -2.98 12.05 -12.48
C ARG A 156 -1.70 11.44 -13.03
N ILE A 157 -1.53 11.52 -14.33
CA ILE A 157 -0.37 10.96 -15.01
C ILE A 157 0.62 12.09 -15.26
N LYS A 158 1.84 11.94 -14.71
CA LYS A 158 2.93 12.90 -14.79
C LYS A 158 4.15 12.30 -15.44
N LEU A 159 4.98 13.15 -16.05
CA LEU A 159 6.28 12.77 -16.57
C LEU A 159 7.25 12.53 -15.43
N PRO A 160 7.98 11.39 -15.42
CA PRO A 160 8.97 11.08 -14.38
C PRO A 160 10.32 11.81 -14.58
N PHE A 161 10.59 12.32 -15.78
CA PHE A 161 11.83 13.01 -16.16
C PHE A 161 11.55 14.00 -17.29
N ASP A 162 12.53 14.85 -17.63
CA ASP A 162 12.46 15.73 -18.80
C ASP A 162 12.46 14.89 -20.06
N ALA A 163 11.40 15.02 -20.85
CA ALA A 163 11.16 14.12 -21.95
C ALA A 163 10.75 14.83 -23.24
N ARG A 164 11.13 14.22 -24.36
CA ARG A 164 10.54 14.52 -25.67
C ARG A 164 9.36 13.59 -25.89
N ILE A 165 8.21 14.16 -26.22
CA ILE A 165 6.99 13.39 -26.48
C ILE A 165 7.11 12.67 -27.84
N GLY A 166 6.97 11.36 -27.82
CA GLY A 166 6.99 10.49 -28.98
C GLY A 166 5.63 10.40 -29.64
N GLU A 167 4.77 9.53 -29.16
CA GLU A 167 3.42 9.32 -29.68
C GLU A 167 2.38 9.65 -28.61
N VAL A 168 1.28 10.27 -29.06
CA VAL A 168 0.13 10.61 -28.21
C VAL A 168 -1.08 9.89 -28.77
N THR A 169 -1.65 8.96 -27.98
CA THR A 169 -2.81 8.14 -28.40
C THR A 169 -4.08 8.50 -27.62
N VAL A 170 -4.00 9.50 -26.74
CA VAL A 170 -5.11 9.91 -25.88
C VAL A 170 -5.66 11.28 -26.30
N GLU A 171 -6.98 11.40 -26.27
CA GLU A 171 -7.68 12.66 -26.48
C GLU A 171 -8.55 13.03 -25.26
N ALA A 172 -8.84 14.31 -25.10
CA ALA A 172 -9.78 14.76 -24.07
C ALA A 172 -11.19 14.21 -24.34
N GLN A 173 -11.94 13.90 -23.28
CA GLN A 173 -13.28 13.29 -23.32
C GLN A 173 -13.30 11.84 -23.82
N GLN A 174 -12.15 11.22 -24.05
CA GLN A 174 -12.05 9.81 -24.38
C GLN A 174 -12.05 8.98 -23.10
N TYR A 175 -12.59 7.76 -23.16
CA TYR A 175 -12.50 6.81 -22.07
C TYR A 175 -11.19 6.02 -22.14
N ALA A 176 -10.33 6.18 -21.13
CA ALA A 176 -9.11 5.41 -20.97
C ALA A 176 -9.38 4.10 -20.21
N GLN A 177 -8.87 2.98 -20.74
CA GLN A 177 -8.93 1.70 -20.05
C GLN A 177 -7.62 1.46 -19.30
N SER A 178 -7.70 0.85 -18.13
CA SER A 178 -6.50 0.42 -17.40
C SER A 178 -5.65 -0.53 -18.26
N GLY A 179 -4.34 -0.28 -18.32
CA GLY A 179 -3.39 -1.00 -19.17
C GLY A 179 -3.19 -0.39 -20.57
N SER A 180 -4.00 0.59 -21.01
CA SER A 180 -3.79 1.26 -22.28
C SER A 180 -2.62 2.24 -22.23
N THR A 181 -1.80 2.27 -23.28
CA THR A 181 -0.75 3.28 -23.44
C THR A 181 -1.38 4.57 -23.92
N LEU A 182 -1.13 5.66 -23.21
CA LEU A 182 -1.68 6.99 -23.50
C LEU A 182 -0.66 7.87 -24.24
N VAL A 183 0.61 7.78 -23.83
CA VAL A 183 1.70 8.59 -24.35
C VAL A 183 2.98 7.78 -24.30
N THR A 184 3.84 7.94 -25.31
CA THR A 184 5.24 7.53 -25.24
C THR A 184 6.13 8.75 -25.16
N ALA A 185 7.21 8.66 -24.39
CA ALA A 185 8.15 9.76 -24.20
C ALA A 185 9.58 9.25 -24.10
N ASP A 186 10.50 9.98 -24.70
CA ASP A 186 11.92 9.66 -24.68
C ASP A 186 12.65 10.58 -23.69
N SER A 187 13.47 9.99 -22.81
CA SER A 187 14.33 10.77 -21.91
C SER A 187 15.34 11.60 -22.72
N LEU A 188 15.59 12.81 -22.23
CA LEU A 188 16.59 13.72 -22.80
C LEU A 188 17.98 13.51 -22.17
N ASP A 189 18.07 12.80 -21.04
CA ASP A 189 19.32 12.69 -20.27
C ASP A 189 20.37 11.77 -20.93
N VAL A 190 19.93 10.70 -21.61
CA VAL A 190 20.82 9.70 -22.21
C VAL A 190 20.31 9.32 -23.59
N ALA A 191 21.17 9.45 -24.59
CA ALA A 191 20.97 8.91 -25.92
C ALA A 191 21.85 7.69 -26.12
N GLU A 192 21.27 6.56 -26.50
CA GLU A 192 22.02 5.37 -26.94
C GLU A 192 22.23 5.41 -28.44
N VAL A 193 23.46 5.21 -28.87
CA VAL A 193 23.83 5.09 -30.28
C VAL A 193 24.32 3.67 -30.54
N GLU A 194 23.57 2.90 -31.30
CA GLU A 194 23.98 1.59 -31.72
C GLU A 194 24.87 1.68 -32.96
N ALA A 195 26.16 1.32 -32.84
CA ALA A 195 27.10 1.30 -33.92
C ALA A 195 27.46 -0.14 -34.33
N GLN A 196 27.26 -0.50 -35.59
CA GLN A 196 27.67 -1.80 -36.14
C GLN A 196 29.02 -1.67 -36.82
N ILE A 197 30.04 -2.31 -36.28
CA ILE A 197 31.39 -2.30 -36.86
C ILE A 197 31.63 -3.66 -37.51
N PRO A 198 31.94 -3.70 -38.84
CA PRO A 198 32.33 -4.95 -39.50
C PRO A 198 33.55 -5.58 -38.83
N ILE A 199 33.55 -6.90 -38.67
CA ILE A 199 34.58 -7.65 -37.94
C ILE A 199 35.98 -7.46 -38.56
N SER A 200 36.06 -7.21 -39.87
CA SER A 200 37.30 -6.90 -40.58
C SER A 200 37.93 -5.57 -40.14
N GLN A 201 37.08 -4.54 -39.94
CA GLN A 201 37.55 -3.24 -39.44
C GLN A 201 37.95 -3.31 -37.96
N PHE A 202 37.16 -4.05 -37.17
CA PHE A 202 37.50 -4.29 -35.77
C PHE A 202 38.84 -5.01 -35.63
N ARG A 203 39.12 -6.05 -36.44
CA ARG A 203 40.42 -6.72 -36.47
C ARG A 203 41.56 -5.78 -36.84
N ALA A 204 41.35 -4.90 -37.82
CA ALA A 204 42.37 -3.92 -38.21
C ALA A 204 42.68 -2.95 -37.08
N MET A 205 41.69 -2.49 -36.34
CA MET A 205 41.85 -1.61 -35.18
C MET A 205 42.63 -2.32 -34.05
N VAL A 206 42.24 -3.55 -33.72
CA VAL A 206 42.91 -4.36 -32.70
C VAL A 206 44.36 -4.63 -33.09
N HIS A 207 44.66 -4.95 -34.35
CA HIS A 207 46.05 -5.14 -34.84
C HIS A 207 46.88 -3.87 -34.81
N ALA A 208 46.27 -2.71 -35.05
CA ALA A 208 46.96 -1.41 -34.97
C ALA A 208 47.28 -1.02 -33.52
N SER A 209 46.46 -1.42 -32.58
CA SER A 209 46.64 -1.11 -31.14
C SER A 209 47.56 -2.10 -30.41
N THR A 210 47.72 -3.33 -30.92
CA THR A 210 48.57 -4.39 -30.36
C THR A 210 49.75 -4.68 -31.27
N ALA A 211 50.64 -3.72 -31.44
CA ALA A 211 51.88 -3.94 -32.17
C ALA A 211 52.72 -5.02 -31.46
N GLY A 212 52.51 -6.31 -31.80
CA GLY A 212 53.34 -7.44 -31.34
C GLY A 212 52.64 -8.65 -30.73
N MET A 213 51.33 -8.68 -30.57
CA MET A 213 50.62 -9.89 -30.10
C MET A 213 49.73 -10.49 -31.20
N THR A 214 50.07 -11.68 -31.65
CA THR A 214 49.24 -12.48 -32.55
C THR A 214 48.13 -13.14 -31.70
N PRO A 215 46.86 -12.79 -31.85
CA PRO A 215 45.79 -13.45 -31.12
C PRO A 215 45.44 -14.76 -31.82
N THR A 216 45.83 -15.87 -31.24
CA THR A 216 45.38 -17.21 -31.65
C THR A 216 44.08 -17.51 -30.93
N GLY A 217 42.93 -17.44 -31.63
CA GLY A 217 41.63 -17.84 -31.14
C GLY A 217 40.82 -16.73 -30.42
N ILE A 218 39.99 -15.98 -31.16
CA ILE A 218 39.08 -14.98 -30.59
C ILE A 218 37.80 -15.69 -30.14
N THR A 219 37.62 -15.87 -28.82
CA THR A 219 36.36 -16.28 -28.22
C THR A 219 35.64 -15.05 -27.67
N ALA A 220 34.31 -15.13 -27.53
CA ALA A 220 33.49 -14.01 -27.00
C ALA A 220 33.98 -13.47 -25.61
N THR A 221 34.56 -14.34 -24.80
CA THR A 221 35.12 -14.00 -23.46
C THR A 221 36.49 -13.32 -23.59
N SER A 222 37.25 -13.53 -24.65
CA SER A 222 38.51 -12.81 -24.89
C SER A 222 38.29 -11.42 -25.49
N LEU A 223 37.20 -11.23 -26.23
CA LEU A 223 36.81 -9.92 -26.79
C LEU A 223 36.55 -8.85 -25.71
N SER A 224 35.80 -9.20 -24.67
CA SER A 224 35.51 -8.24 -23.56
C SER A 224 36.78 -7.82 -22.79
N LYS A 225 37.72 -8.78 -22.59
CA LYS A 225 39.03 -8.47 -21.97
C LYS A 225 39.94 -7.63 -22.86
N ILE A 226 39.90 -7.87 -24.16
CA ILE A 226 40.68 -7.08 -25.14
C ILE A 226 40.13 -5.64 -25.22
N ILE A 227 38.82 -5.45 -25.25
CA ILE A 227 38.18 -4.14 -25.28
C ILE A 227 38.50 -3.33 -23.99
N GLN A 228 38.48 -3.97 -22.82
CA GLN A 228 38.83 -3.31 -21.53
C GLN A 228 40.32 -2.93 -21.46
N ASN A 229 41.21 -3.68 -22.06
CA ASN A 229 42.66 -3.44 -21.99
C ASN A 229 43.19 -2.46 -23.07
N ILE A 230 42.45 -2.21 -24.14
CA ILE A 230 42.91 -1.36 -25.26
C ILE A 230 42.51 0.11 -25.04
N GLY A 231 41.59 0.42 -24.06
CA GLY A 231 41.21 1.79 -23.75
C GLY A 231 40.64 2.53 -24.98
N PHE A 232 39.62 1.93 -25.63
CA PHE A 232 38.93 2.63 -26.70
C PHE A 232 38.14 3.80 -26.14
N ASP A 233 38.52 5.00 -26.54
CA ASP A 233 37.66 6.18 -26.37
C ASP A 233 36.74 6.27 -27.58
N ALA A 234 35.44 6.15 -27.33
CA ALA A 234 34.42 6.33 -28.35
C ALA A 234 33.89 7.78 -28.26
N THR A 235 33.76 8.43 -29.39
CA THR A 235 33.16 9.75 -29.49
C THR A 235 32.03 9.70 -30.49
N VAL A 236 30.82 10.06 -30.06
CA VAL A 236 29.67 10.21 -30.95
C VAL A 236 29.73 11.59 -31.57
N ARG A 237 29.75 11.64 -32.90
CA ARG A 237 29.84 12.86 -33.67
C ARG A 237 28.61 13.04 -34.56
N LEU A 238 27.83 14.07 -34.29
CA LEU A 238 26.66 14.44 -35.11
C LEU A 238 27.03 15.64 -36.00
N ARG A 239 26.83 15.50 -37.30
CA ARG A 239 26.99 16.58 -38.24
C ARG A 239 25.61 17.14 -38.66
N ALA A 240 25.34 18.36 -38.30
CA ALA A 240 24.12 19.09 -38.66
C ALA A 240 24.48 20.27 -39.56
N GLY A 241 24.45 20.06 -40.88
CA GLY A 241 24.93 21.07 -41.83
C GLY A 241 26.42 21.34 -41.71
N ASN A 242 26.81 22.57 -41.34
CA ASN A 242 28.20 22.96 -41.11
C ASN A 242 28.66 22.78 -39.67
N ASP A 243 27.73 22.49 -38.75
CA ASP A 243 28.05 22.33 -37.32
C ASP A 243 28.31 20.87 -36.97
N ILE A 244 29.33 20.65 -36.16
CA ILE A 244 29.67 19.33 -35.63
C ILE A 244 29.55 19.38 -34.11
N VAL A 245 28.73 18.50 -33.56
CA VAL A 245 28.58 18.32 -32.13
C VAL A 245 29.16 16.97 -31.74
N GLU A 246 30.01 16.93 -30.74
CA GLU A 246 30.72 15.73 -30.28
C GLU A 246 30.34 15.45 -28.83
N TRP A 247 30.09 14.15 -28.54
CA TRP A 247 29.87 13.65 -27.19
C TRP A 247 30.82 12.47 -26.91
N PRO A 248 31.40 12.41 -25.73
CA PRO A 248 32.09 11.20 -25.29
C PRO A 248 31.03 10.07 -25.11
N ALA A 249 31.35 8.85 -25.54
CA ALA A 249 30.45 7.69 -25.44
C ALA A 249 30.82 6.79 -24.25
#